data_751c4dca982a6588977967d5d921eccf
#
_entry.id   751c4dca982a6588977967d5d921eccf
#
_cell.length_a   1.000
_cell.length_b   1.000
_cell.length_c   1.000
_cell.angle_alpha   90.00
_cell.angle_beta   90.00
_cell.angle_gamma   90.00
#
_symmetry.space_group_name_H-M   'P 1'
#
loop_
_entity.id
_entity.type
_entity.pdbx_description
1 polymer ?
#
loop_
_entity_poly.entity_id
_entity_poly.type
_entity_poly.pdbx_seq_one_letter_code
_entity_poly.pdbx_strand_id
1 'polypeptide(L)'
;VELLTGTGPTAERVRARLVGEDVYAPAHLDHEASRAIVRMMQRGHLTEADAGAAIADLDALEVQRIPIPGLLLRAWELRDNTYVGDALYIALAEILMCPLLTTDGKMAGVPGIQCEVEHVPKV
;
A
#
# COMPACT_ATOMS: atom_id res chain seq x y z
N VAL A 1 -5.55 -0.17 -2.59
CA VAL A 1 -6.93 -0.50 -3.01
C VAL A 1 -7.72 0.76 -3.33
N GLU A 2 -7.57 1.81 -2.55
CA GLU A 2 -8.23 3.10 -2.82
C GLU A 2 -7.95 3.62 -4.24
N LEU A 3 -6.69 3.53 -4.67
CA LEU A 3 -6.28 3.99 -6.00
C LEU A 3 -6.94 3.19 -7.12
N LEU A 4 -7.19 1.89 -6.90
CA LEU A 4 -7.71 0.97 -7.91
C LEU A 4 -9.24 0.94 -7.95
N THR A 5 -9.88 1.05 -6.80
CA THR A 5 -11.34 0.90 -6.67
C THR A 5 -12.06 2.20 -6.38
N GLY A 6 -11.34 3.19 -5.84
CA GLY A 6 -11.93 4.45 -5.39
C GLY A 6 -12.09 5.45 -6.52
N THR A 7 -13.23 6.12 -6.51
CA THR A 7 -13.52 7.26 -7.39
C THR A 7 -13.70 8.55 -6.61
N GLY A 8 -13.56 8.48 -5.28
CA GLY A 8 -13.79 9.61 -4.41
C GLY A 8 -12.55 10.48 -4.17
N PRO A 9 -12.70 11.50 -3.30
CA PRO A 9 -11.63 12.46 -3.03
C PRO A 9 -10.33 11.86 -2.50
N THR A 10 -10.39 10.78 -1.72
CA THR A 10 -9.19 10.11 -1.19
C THR A 10 -8.34 9.55 -2.32
N ALA A 11 -8.97 8.82 -3.26
CA ALA A 11 -8.26 8.24 -4.40
C ALA A 11 -7.65 9.33 -5.28
N GLU A 12 -8.38 10.44 -5.49
CA GLU A 12 -7.88 11.57 -6.26
C GLU A 12 -6.66 12.23 -5.59
N ARG A 13 -6.67 12.37 -4.28
CA ARG A 13 -5.52 12.92 -3.53
C ARG A 13 -4.29 12.02 -3.65
N VAL A 14 -4.47 10.71 -3.55
CA VAL A 14 -3.37 9.76 -3.71
C VAL A 14 -2.80 9.85 -5.12
N ARG A 15 -3.65 9.84 -6.14
CA ARG A 15 -3.20 9.97 -7.54
C ARG A 15 -2.43 11.27 -7.77
N ALA A 16 -2.96 12.38 -7.27
CA ALA A 16 -2.33 13.69 -7.42
C ALA A 16 -0.94 13.71 -6.77
N ARG A 17 -0.81 13.11 -5.58
CA ARG A 17 0.47 13.04 -4.87
C ARG A 17 1.50 12.22 -5.63
N LEU A 18 1.08 11.18 -6.34
CA LEU A 18 1.99 10.26 -7.02
C LEU A 18 2.37 10.68 -8.45
N VAL A 19 1.74 11.73 -8.99
CA VAL A 19 2.06 12.22 -10.33
C VAL A 19 3.54 12.62 -10.42
N GLY A 20 4.25 12.04 -11.40
CA GLY A 20 5.67 12.33 -11.63
C GLY A 20 6.63 11.67 -10.66
N GLU A 21 6.14 10.85 -9.74
CA GLU A 21 6.97 10.15 -8.76
C GLU A 21 7.29 8.73 -9.22
N ASP A 22 8.48 8.26 -8.86
CA ASP A 22 8.80 6.83 -8.92
C ASP A 22 8.21 6.17 -7.69
N VAL A 23 7.35 5.18 -7.90
CA VAL A 23 6.62 4.51 -6.82
C VAL A 23 7.12 3.09 -6.64
N TYR A 24 7.40 2.73 -5.40
CA TYR A 24 7.89 1.42 -5.01
C TYR A 24 6.96 0.78 -3.99
N ALA A 25 6.86 -0.54 -4.02
CA ALA A 25 6.13 -1.29 -3.02
C ALA A 25 6.77 -2.67 -2.84
N PRO A 26 6.65 -3.26 -1.65
CA PRO A 26 7.02 -4.66 -1.48
C PRO A 26 6.14 -5.55 -2.37
N ALA A 27 6.70 -6.66 -2.84
CA ALA A 27 6.03 -7.54 -3.82
C ALA A 27 4.69 -8.10 -3.32
N HIS A 28 4.46 -8.16 -2.00
CA HIS A 28 3.20 -8.66 -1.44
C HIS A 28 2.02 -7.70 -1.66
N LEU A 29 2.27 -6.48 -2.18
CA LEU A 29 1.21 -5.55 -2.59
C LEU A 29 0.19 -6.26 -3.48
N ASP A 30 0.65 -7.02 -4.46
CA ASP A 30 -0.24 -7.65 -5.44
C ASP A 30 -1.20 -8.66 -4.78
N HIS A 31 -0.69 -9.42 -3.82
CA HIS A 31 -1.53 -10.35 -3.06
C HIS A 31 -2.51 -9.61 -2.15
N GLU A 32 -2.04 -8.63 -1.40
CA GLU A 32 -2.90 -7.86 -0.50
C GLU A 32 -4.01 -7.13 -1.25
N ALA A 33 -3.66 -6.44 -2.32
CA ALA A 33 -4.62 -5.67 -3.10
C ALA A 33 -5.63 -6.58 -3.81
N SER A 34 -5.17 -7.66 -4.43
CA SER A 34 -6.08 -8.60 -5.09
C SER A 34 -7.01 -9.29 -4.11
N ARG A 35 -6.51 -9.66 -2.94
CA ARG A 35 -7.34 -10.23 -1.86
C ARG A 35 -8.42 -9.26 -1.40
N ALA A 36 -8.06 -7.99 -1.21
CA ALA A 36 -9.00 -6.95 -0.82
C ALA A 36 -10.09 -6.74 -1.87
N ILE A 37 -9.72 -6.69 -3.15
CA ILE A 37 -10.66 -6.54 -4.26
C ILE A 37 -11.65 -7.71 -4.31
N VAL A 38 -11.14 -8.94 -4.22
CA VAL A 38 -11.99 -10.14 -4.22
C VAL A 38 -12.95 -10.14 -3.03
N ARG A 39 -12.48 -9.75 -1.85
CA ARG A 39 -13.34 -9.64 -0.67
C ARG A 39 -14.45 -8.61 -0.84
N MET A 40 -14.13 -7.44 -1.38
CA MET A 40 -15.14 -6.40 -1.63
C MET A 40 -16.21 -6.90 -2.59
N MET A 41 -15.82 -7.64 -3.62
CA MET A 41 -16.76 -8.27 -4.54
C MET A 41 -17.64 -9.31 -3.83
N GLN A 42 -17.03 -10.20 -3.05
CA GLN A 42 -17.75 -11.26 -2.32
C GLN A 42 -18.74 -10.70 -1.29
N ARG A 43 -18.45 -9.54 -0.73
CA ARG A 43 -19.33 -8.85 0.23
C ARG A 43 -20.35 -7.93 -0.44
N GLY A 44 -20.39 -7.90 -1.75
CA GLY A 44 -21.35 -7.08 -2.50
C GLY A 44 -20.98 -5.60 -2.59
N HIS A 45 -19.76 -5.21 -2.24
CA HIS A 45 -19.29 -3.82 -2.32
C HIS A 45 -18.77 -3.44 -3.70
N LEU A 46 -18.45 -4.42 -4.53
CA LEU A 46 -18.06 -4.25 -5.93
C LEU A 46 -18.82 -5.25 -6.79
N THR A 47 -19.19 -4.84 -8.00
CA THR A 47 -19.67 -5.78 -9.00
C THR A 47 -18.52 -6.63 -9.52
N GLU A 48 -18.83 -7.78 -10.13
CA GLU A 48 -17.82 -8.62 -10.76
C GLU A 48 -17.06 -7.86 -11.85
N ALA A 49 -17.76 -7.04 -12.63
CA ALA A 49 -17.15 -6.23 -13.68
C ALA A 49 -16.17 -5.20 -13.10
N ASP A 50 -16.57 -4.49 -12.04
CA ASP A 50 -15.71 -3.50 -11.40
C ASP A 50 -14.50 -4.15 -10.70
N ALA A 51 -14.70 -5.30 -10.08
CA ALA A 51 -13.61 -6.05 -9.46
C ALA A 51 -12.60 -6.52 -10.52
N GLY A 52 -13.09 -7.05 -11.64
CA GLY A 52 -12.23 -7.47 -12.76
C GLY A 52 -11.43 -6.30 -13.35
N ALA A 53 -12.07 -5.14 -13.48
CA ALA A 53 -11.39 -3.93 -13.94
C ALA A 53 -10.30 -3.50 -12.95
N ALA A 54 -10.56 -3.56 -11.65
CA ALA A 54 -9.58 -3.22 -10.62
C ALA A 54 -8.38 -4.18 -10.64
N ILE A 55 -8.61 -5.47 -10.86
CA ILE A 55 -7.53 -6.46 -11.00
C ILE A 55 -6.68 -6.15 -12.24
N ALA A 56 -7.31 -5.81 -13.36
CA ALA A 56 -6.58 -5.43 -14.58
C ALA A 56 -5.72 -4.17 -14.34
N ASP A 57 -6.26 -3.19 -13.63
CA ASP A 57 -5.52 -1.97 -13.28
C ASP A 57 -4.34 -2.27 -12.36
N LEU A 58 -4.50 -3.17 -11.41
CA LEU A 58 -3.42 -3.61 -10.53
C LEU A 58 -2.29 -4.28 -11.33
N ASP A 59 -2.65 -5.15 -12.27
CA ASP A 59 -1.69 -5.84 -13.12
C ASP A 59 -0.89 -4.85 -13.98
N ALA A 60 -1.53 -3.78 -14.44
CA ALA A 60 -0.93 -2.74 -15.27
C ALA A 60 -0.29 -1.59 -14.48
N LEU A 61 -0.38 -1.60 -13.16
CA LEU A 61 0.07 -0.49 -12.32
C LEU A 61 1.58 -0.28 -12.41
N GLU A 62 1.98 0.95 -12.71
CA GLU A 62 3.39 1.33 -12.83
C GLU A 62 4.02 1.57 -11.45
N VAL A 63 4.10 0.52 -10.66
CA VAL A 63 4.77 0.49 -9.36
C VAL A 63 5.86 -0.56 -9.44
N GLN A 64 7.05 -0.22 -8.98
CA GLN A 64 8.14 -1.19 -8.90
C GLN A 64 7.93 -2.09 -7.68
N ARG A 65 7.70 -3.39 -7.93
CA ARG A 65 7.54 -4.40 -6.87
C ARG A 65 8.92 -4.89 -6.46
N ILE A 66 9.22 -4.73 -5.19
CA ILE A 66 10.52 -5.12 -4.63
C ILE A 66 10.37 -6.47 -3.94
N PRO A 67 11.25 -7.44 -4.24
CA PRO A 67 11.20 -8.75 -3.58
C PRO A 67 11.25 -8.66 -2.06
N ILE A 68 10.55 -9.57 -1.40
CA ILE A 68 10.46 -9.62 0.06
C ILE A 68 11.79 -9.96 0.74
N PRO A 69 12.60 -10.92 0.24
CA PRO A 69 13.92 -11.13 0.81
C PRO A 69 14.75 -9.85 0.85
N GLY A 70 15.38 -9.60 2.00
CA GLY A 70 16.06 -8.33 2.27
C GLY A 70 15.25 -7.37 3.14
N LEU A 71 13.93 -7.56 3.22
CA LEU A 71 13.04 -6.77 4.08
C LEU A 71 12.65 -7.52 5.35
N LEU A 72 12.81 -8.84 5.36
CA LEU A 72 12.26 -9.71 6.42
C LEU A 72 12.89 -9.47 7.78
N LEU A 73 14.18 -9.23 7.85
CA LEU A 73 14.84 -9.05 9.14
C LEU A 73 14.36 -7.78 9.85
N ARG A 74 14.20 -6.70 9.10
CA ARG A 74 13.68 -5.45 9.67
C ARG A 74 12.21 -5.60 10.06
N ALA A 75 11.41 -6.27 9.24
CA ALA A 75 10.02 -6.56 9.57
C ALA A 75 9.91 -7.40 10.85
N TRP A 76 10.80 -8.36 11.02
CA TRP A 76 10.89 -9.15 12.26
C TRP A 76 11.17 -8.28 13.48
N GLU A 77 12.07 -7.32 13.38
CA GLU A 77 12.37 -6.38 14.47
C GLU A 77 11.14 -5.57 14.90
N LEU A 78 10.26 -5.27 13.95
CA LEU A 78 9.05 -4.46 14.18
C LEU A 78 7.80 -5.29 14.55
N ARG A 79 7.94 -6.60 14.68
CA ARG A 79 6.79 -7.53 14.82
C ARG A 79 5.85 -7.23 15.99
N ASP A 80 6.38 -6.71 17.07
CA ASP A 80 5.58 -6.38 18.26
C ASP A 80 4.93 -5.00 18.18
N ASN A 81 5.33 -4.20 17.20
CA ASN A 81 4.91 -2.81 17.07
C ASN A 81 3.86 -2.61 15.99
N THR A 82 3.84 -3.50 14.99
CA THR A 82 2.91 -3.39 13.87
C THR A 82 2.74 -4.75 13.18
N TYR A 83 1.70 -4.85 12.36
CA TYR A 83 1.44 -6.01 11.52
C TYR A 83 2.59 -6.22 10.51
N VAL A 84 2.95 -7.48 10.27
CA VAL A 84 4.12 -7.80 9.42
C VAL A 84 4.01 -7.25 8.01
N GLY A 85 2.82 -7.25 7.43
CA GLY A 85 2.60 -6.67 6.11
C GLY A 85 2.95 -5.18 6.06
N ASP A 86 2.55 -4.43 7.08
CA ASP A 86 2.89 -3.01 7.20
C ASP A 86 4.38 -2.81 7.49
N ALA A 87 4.96 -3.69 8.29
CA ALA A 87 6.39 -3.64 8.60
C ALA A 87 7.26 -3.80 7.36
N LEU A 88 6.82 -4.56 6.37
CA LEU A 88 7.54 -4.72 5.10
C LEU A 88 7.56 -3.40 4.30
N TYR A 89 6.47 -2.63 4.31
CA TYR A 89 6.45 -1.29 3.71
C TYR A 89 7.40 -0.34 4.44
N ILE A 90 7.42 -0.38 5.75
CA ILE A 90 8.33 0.44 6.57
C ILE A 90 9.78 0.09 6.25
N ALA A 91 10.11 -1.20 6.22
CA ALA A 91 11.45 -1.68 5.90
C ALA A 91 11.93 -1.19 4.53
N LEU A 92 11.05 -1.26 3.53
CA LEU A 92 11.40 -0.79 2.19
C LEU A 92 11.63 0.72 2.17
N ALA A 93 10.77 1.49 2.80
CA ALA A 93 10.91 2.95 2.87
C ALA A 93 12.23 3.34 3.55
N GLU A 94 12.60 2.65 4.61
CA GLU A 94 13.88 2.88 5.30
C GLU A 94 15.09 2.57 4.41
N ILE A 95 15.07 1.45 3.70
CA ILE A 95 16.15 1.05 2.79
C ILE A 95 16.30 2.05 1.65
N LEU A 96 15.21 2.47 1.06
CA LEU A 96 15.21 3.42 -0.06
C LEU A 96 15.40 4.88 0.39
N MET A 97 15.34 5.14 1.69
CA MET A 97 15.40 6.50 2.26
C MET A 97 14.35 7.42 1.62
N CYS A 98 13.15 6.92 1.44
CA CYS A 98 12.03 7.69 0.93
C CYS A 98 10.84 7.65 1.89
N PRO A 99 9.92 8.62 1.76
CA PRO A 99 8.74 8.65 2.61
C PRO A 99 7.83 7.45 2.34
N LEU A 100 7.20 6.96 3.40
CA LEU A 100 6.11 5.98 3.30
C LEU A 100 4.79 6.73 3.15
N LEU A 101 4.14 6.54 2.02
CA LEU A 101 2.83 7.14 1.77
C LEU A 101 1.73 6.20 2.24
N THR A 102 0.82 6.70 3.08
CA THR A 102 -0.27 5.89 3.63
C THR A 102 -1.53 6.71 3.85
N THR A 103 -2.68 6.07 3.76
CA THR A 103 -3.96 6.65 4.19
C THR A 103 -4.31 6.24 5.63
N ASP A 104 -3.49 5.43 6.27
CA ASP A 104 -3.68 5.01 7.66
C ASP A 104 -2.93 5.94 8.60
N GLY A 105 -3.69 6.77 9.34
CA GLY A 105 -3.13 7.73 10.29
C GLY A 105 -2.37 7.11 11.47
N LYS A 106 -2.54 5.80 11.70
CA LYS A 106 -1.84 5.10 12.79
C LYS A 106 -0.39 4.79 12.45
N MET A 107 -0.05 4.77 11.17
CA MET A 107 1.28 4.36 10.72
C MET A 107 2.39 5.26 11.27
N ALA A 108 2.16 6.57 11.36
CA ALA A 108 3.13 7.52 11.88
C ALA A 108 3.46 7.29 13.37
N GLY A 109 2.55 6.65 14.11
CA GLY A 109 2.71 6.38 15.53
C GLY A 109 3.36 5.04 15.86
N VAL A 110 3.77 4.26 14.86
CA VAL A 110 4.42 2.97 15.09
C VAL A 110 5.79 3.18 15.75
N PRO A 111 6.03 2.59 16.94
CA PRO A 111 7.32 2.77 17.62
C PRO A 111 8.47 2.17 16.82
N GLY A 112 9.61 2.84 16.83
CA GLY A 112 10.86 2.33 16.27
C GLY A 112 11.05 2.50 14.78
N ILE A 113 10.10 3.09 14.06
CA ILE A 113 10.27 3.34 12.62
C ILE A 113 11.29 4.47 12.39
N GLN A 114 12.06 4.33 11.32
CA GLN A 114 13.14 5.27 10.95
C GLN A 114 12.89 5.94 9.60
N CYS A 115 11.71 5.75 9.01
CA CYS A 115 11.32 6.45 7.79
C CYS A 115 10.36 7.60 8.11
N GLU A 116 10.31 8.57 7.21
CA GLU A 116 9.29 9.59 7.23
C GLU A 116 7.96 8.97 6.78
N VAL A 117 6.87 9.32 7.44
CA VAL A 117 5.52 8.89 7.07
C VAL A 117 4.74 10.07 6.54
N GLU A 118 4.28 9.96 5.31
CA GLU A 118 3.40 10.96 4.72
C GLU A 118 1.97 10.41 4.72
N HIS A 119 1.13 11.01 5.54
CA HIS A 119 -0.26 10.61 5.69
C HIS A 119 -1.15 11.40 4.74
N VAL A 120 -1.90 10.69 3.90
CA VAL A 120 -2.97 11.26 3.07
C VAL A 120 -4.29 10.92 3.75
N PRO A 121 -4.94 11.88 4.43
CA PRO A 121 -6.16 11.60 5.19
C PRO A 121 -7.29 11.12 4.27
N LYS A 122 -8.07 10.16 4.76
CA LYS A 122 -9.32 9.76 4.12
C LYS A 122 -10.35 10.88 4.28
N VAL A 123 -11.08 11.13 3.21
CA VAL A 123 -12.10 12.18 3.15
C VAL A 123 -13.50 11.59 3.22
#